data_5152c56779dc13a73d9c58772d535e70
#
_entry.id   5152c56779dc13a73d9c58772d535e70
#
_cell.length_a   1.000
_cell.length_b   1.000
_cell.length_c   1.000
_cell.angle_alpha   90.00
_cell.angle_beta   90.00
_cell.angle_gamma   90.00
#
_symmetry.space_group_name_H-M   'P 1'
#
loop_
_entity.id
_entity.type
_entity.pdbx_description
1 polymer ?
#
loop_
_entity_poly.entity_id
_entity_poly.type
_entity_poly.pdbx_seq_one_letter_code
_entity_poly.pdbx_strand_id
1 'polypeptide(L)'
;MSDLYQHQKDFLALNPNKALICFEAGTGKTRVAVEWLRDKPYPSIVIVPKRIKLKWQGELSEAGVQAIVITKEAWKKSTMTKAGALVIDEIHQHASPLFTKGRSQLATRTYNFIKDNPDMPILGLTATPISSTPANLHTLLVYIGHFIPWKDWRQEFYNLEMLPYLPRPAYMPKKNWRILIRPYLLKYTHTALMSDVAELPLVTEETISVAHPLFVKGHEATPMAEFVAEHRNEQLEKAHIIRDIGGGYRKVVVVAYFRDQIEDLEKELKKDKQTYVLTGDTKDPEEVIRQAQEDEECYLICQSSIGVGFDLNTFAVMIFASQGYSYVSLVQMKARIQRIHDLKPVKYIYLISGRCDKAVQKQLLLGRDFDVKYFND
;
A
#
# COMPACT_ATOMS: atom_id res chain seq x y z
N MET A 1 29.25 0.10 3.28
CA MET A 1 27.89 0.66 3.36
C MET A 1 27.66 1.49 2.11
N SER A 2 26.61 1.27 1.32
CA SER A 2 26.25 2.13 0.20
C SER A 2 25.95 3.54 0.75
N ASP A 3 26.36 4.58 0.04
CA ASP A 3 26.13 5.95 0.47
C ASP A 3 24.64 6.24 0.62
N LEU A 4 24.28 7.02 1.63
CA LEU A 4 22.93 7.54 1.81
C LEU A 4 22.62 8.55 0.69
N TYR A 5 21.40 8.54 0.21
CA TYR A 5 20.90 9.58 -0.68
C TYR A 5 20.81 10.93 0.00
N GLN A 6 20.82 12.03 -0.77
CA GLN A 6 20.82 13.37 -0.20
C GLN A 6 19.62 13.61 0.73
N HIS A 7 18.40 13.27 0.32
CA HIS A 7 17.21 13.43 1.17
C HIS A 7 17.27 12.64 2.49
N GLN A 8 18.01 11.50 2.50
CA GLN A 8 18.25 10.71 3.71
C GLN A 8 19.24 11.43 4.64
N LYS A 9 20.31 11.97 4.08
CA LYS A 9 21.31 12.78 4.81
C LYS A 9 20.67 14.02 5.41
N ASP A 10 19.84 14.72 4.63
CA ASP A 10 19.13 15.92 5.06
C ASP A 10 18.20 15.64 6.23
N PHE A 11 17.43 14.55 6.15
CA PHE A 11 16.55 14.12 7.24
C PHE A 11 17.35 13.76 8.51
N LEU A 12 18.41 12.99 8.38
CA LEU A 12 19.24 12.56 9.51
C LEU A 12 19.97 13.76 10.16
N ALA A 13 20.39 14.73 9.36
CA ALA A 13 21.01 15.97 9.86
C ALA A 13 20.04 16.79 10.75
N LEU A 14 18.74 16.77 10.47
CA LEU A 14 17.73 17.40 11.31
C LEU A 14 17.55 16.68 12.65
N ASN A 15 17.86 15.40 12.71
CA ASN A 15 17.71 14.51 13.88
C ASN A 15 16.45 14.76 14.69
N PRO A 16 15.25 14.72 14.09
CA PRO A 16 14.01 15.08 14.76
C PRO A 16 13.68 14.07 15.84
N ASN A 17 13.17 14.55 16.98
CA ASN A 17 12.70 13.66 18.05
C ASN A 17 11.43 12.91 17.64
N LYS A 18 10.52 13.59 16.90
CA LYS A 18 9.29 12.99 16.36
C LYS A 18 9.11 13.43 14.93
N ALA A 19 8.89 12.46 14.02
CA ALA A 19 8.72 12.75 12.60
C ALA A 19 7.83 11.73 11.90
N LEU A 20 7.26 12.17 10.77
CA LEU A 20 6.56 11.34 9.81
C LEU A 20 7.30 11.43 8.46
N ILE A 21 7.89 10.31 8.05
CA ILE A 21 8.52 10.16 6.75
C ILE A 21 7.50 9.64 5.74
N CYS A 22 7.27 10.40 4.69
CA CYS A 22 6.38 10.10 3.59
C CYS A 22 7.17 9.92 2.28
N PHE A 23 8.22 9.15 2.32
CA PHE A 23 9.02 8.83 1.15
C PHE A 23 8.32 7.81 0.27
N GLU A 24 8.43 7.93 -1.04
CA GLU A 24 7.91 6.93 -1.98
C GLU A 24 8.53 5.54 -1.74
N ALA A 25 7.87 4.50 -2.29
CA ALA A 25 8.43 3.15 -2.24
C ALA A 25 9.78 3.10 -2.97
N GLY A 26 10.76 2.41 -2.41
CA GLY A 26 12.10 2.29 -3.02
C GLY A 26 13.09 3.40 -2.66
N THR A 27 12.67 4.51 -2.05
CA THR A 27 13.57 5.64 -1.69
C THR A 27 14.35 5.44 -0.38
N GLY A 28 14.31 4.24 0.20
CA GLY A 28 15.15 3.86 1.34
C GLY A 28 14.63 4.26 2.72
N LYS A 29 13.30 4.28 2.95
CA LYS A 29 12.70 4.53 4.28
C LYS A 29 13.28 3.69 5.41
N THR A 30 13.43 2.38 5.18
CA THR A 30 14.00 1.45 6.17
C THR A 30 15.40 1.87 6.57
N ARG A 31 16.24 2.20 5.58
CA ARG A 31 17.61 2.61 5.79
C ARG A 31 17.74 3.86 6.67
N VAL A 32 16.93 4.88 6.35
CA VAL A 32 16.88 6.10 7.17
C VAL A 32 16.47 5.80 8.60
N ALA A 33 15.47 4.94 8.79
CA ALA A 33 14.99 4.60 10.11
C ALA A 33 16.02 3.80 10.92
N VAL A 34 16.78 2.90 10.28
CA VAL A 34 17.88 2.17 10.92
C VAL A 34 18.97 3.13 11.39
N GLU A 35 19.39 4.07 10.51
CA GLU A 35 20.40 5.06 10.88
C GLU A 35 19.90 6.01 11.97
N TRP A 36 18.63 6.45 11.90
CA TRP A 36 18.02 7.30 12.93
C TRP A 36 17.97 6.60 14.30
N LEU A 37 17.79 5.26 14.33
CA LEU A 37 17.77 4.47 15.58
C LEU A 37 19.16 4.35 16.24
N ARG A 38 20.26 4.56 15.51
CA ARG A 38 21.62 4.34 15.98
C ARG A 38 21.92 5.09 17.28
N ASP A 39 21.42 6.32 17.38
CA ASP A 39 21.67 7.21 18.52
C ASP A 39 20.46 7.27 19.49
N LYS A 40 19.49 6.36 19.37
CA LYS A 40 18.29 6.38 20.23
C LYS A 40 18.46 5.43 21.44
N PRO A 41 17.83 5.77 22.57
CA PRO A 41 17.92 4.94 23.78
C PRO A 41 17.34 3.53 23.57
N TYR A 42 17.96 2.55 24.17
CA TYR A 42 17.45 1.18 24.23
C TYR A 42 16.51 0.99 25.44
N PRO A 43 15.44 0.16 25.34
CA PRO A 43 15.03 -0.61 24.18
C PRO A 43 14.25 0.22 23.16
N SER A 44 14.72 0.25 21.92
CA SER A 44 13.95 0.77 20.79
C SER A 44 13.02 -0.30 20.25
N ILE A 45 11.80 0.08 19.85
CA ILE A 45 10.78 -0.82 19.28
C ILE A 45 10.55 -0.46 17.82
N VAL A 46 10.53 -1.46 16.95
CA VAL A 46 10.17 -1.34 15.53
C VAL A 46 8.93 -2.17 15.25
N ILE A 47 7.81 -1.51 14.95
CA ILE A 47 6.55 -2.17 14.61
C ILE A 47 6.45 -2.28 13.10
N VAL A 48 6.24 -3.50 12.60
CA VAL A 48 6.28 -3.80 11.16
C VAL A 48 5.13 -4.71 10.73
N PRO A 49 4.74 -4.71 9.44
CA PRO A 49 3.96 -5.78 8.85
C PRO A 49 4.69 -7.13 8.96
N LYS A 50 3.94 -8.22 9.18
CA LYS A 50 4.50 -9.57 9.42
C LYS A 50 5.52 -9.98 8.36
N ARG A 51 5.24 -9.71 7.09
CA ARG A 51 6.03 -10.16 5.94
C ARG A 51 7.42 -9.54 5.84
N ILE A 52 7.62 -8.34 6.39
CA ILE A 52 8.92 -7.64 6.31
C ILE A 52 9.71 -7.69 7.62
N LYS A 53 9.26 -8.50 8.59
CA LYS A 53 9.92 -8.61 9.88
C LYS A 53 11.36 -9.10 9.76
N LEU A 54 11.59 -10.18 8.99
CA LEU A 54 12.94 -10.74 8.78
C LEU A 54 13.86 -9.74 8.07
N LYS A 55 13.35 -9.05 7.06
CA LYS A 55 14.10 -8.00 6.37
C LYS A 55 14.55 -6.91 7.35
N TRP A 56 13.66 -6.42 8.22
CA TRP A 56 14.01 -5.42 9.22
C TRP A 56 15.07 -5.94 10.22
N GLN A 57 14.96 -7.20 10.64
CA GLN A 57 15.96 -7.83 11.52
C GLN A 57 17.33 -7.93 10.84
N GLY A 58 17.37 -8.27 9.55
CA GLY A 58 18.59 -8.27 8.74
C GLY A 58 19.24 -6.89 8.65
N GLU A 59 18.47 -5.87 8.22
CA GLU A 59 18.93 -4.48 8.09
C GLU A 59 19.51 -3.92 9.41
N LEU A 60 18.82 -4.18 10.53
CA LEU A 60 19.29 -3.76 11.86
C LEU A 60 20.59 -4.51 12.26
N SER A 61 20.66 -5.80 12.01
CA SER A 61 21.84 -6.63 12.31
C SER A 61 23.06 -6.20 11.49
N GLU A 62 22.90 -5.99 10.20
CA GLU A 62 23.95 -5.51 9.30
C GLU A 62 24.46 -4.12 9.69
N ALA A 63 23.56 -3.26 10.19
CA ALA A 63 23.92 -1.93 10.67
C ALA A 63 24.50 -1.93 12.10
N GLY A 64 24.45 -3.06 12.82
CA GLY A 64 24.87 -3.14 14.23
C GLY A 64 23.95 -2.35 15.17
N VAL A 65 22.66 -2.14 14.80
CA VAL A 65 21.68 -1.40 15.58
C VAL A 65 20.76 -2.35 16.33
N GLN A 66 20.63 -2.17 17.65
CA GLN A 66 19.78 -3.02 18.49
C GLN A 66 18.37 -2.45 18.60
N ALA A 67 17.36 -3.23 18.20
CA ALA A 67 15.95 -2.89 18.40
C ALA A 67 15.09 -4.16 18.50
N ILE A 68 13.94 -4.03 19.16
CA ILE A 68 12.93 -5.10 19.27
C ILE A 68 12.00 -4.99 18.07
N VAL A 69 12.08 -5.93 17.11
CA VAL A 69 11.20 -5.96 15.95
C VAL A 69 9.96 -6.78 16.26
N ILE A 70 8.79 -6.14 16.26
CA ILE A 70 7.50 -6.75 16.58
C ILE A 70 6.50 -6.54 15.43
N THR A 71 5.68 -7.55 15.15
CA THR A 71 4.62 -7.40 14.14
C THR A 71 3.45 -6.60 14.69
N LYS A 72 2.69 -5.92 13.81
CA LYS A 72 1.47 -5.17 14.21
C LYS A 72 0.44 -6.06 14.93
N GLU A 73 0.35 -7.35 14.58
CA GLU A 73 -0.53 -8.32 15.23
C GLU A 73 -0.08 -8.62 16.67
N ALA A 74 1.22 -8.82 16.87
CA ALA A 74 1.80 -9.02 18.18
C ALA A 74 1.76 -7.72 19.01
N TRP A 75 1.95 -6.55 18.37
CA TRP A 75 1.83 -5.25 19.02
C TRP A 75 0.46 -5.01 19.64
N LYS A 76 -0.63 -5.39 18.97
CA LYS A 76 -1.99 -5.29 19.53
C LYS A 76 -2.13 -5.98 20.88
N LYS A 77 -1.42 -7.09 21.08
CA LYS A 77 -1.47 -7.94 22.29
C LYS A 77 -0.33 -7.63 23.27
N SER A 78 0.58 -6.74 22.90
CA SER A 78 1.77 -6.42 23.70
C SER A 78 1.41 -5.74 25.01
N THR A 79 2.09 -6.14 26.07
CA THR A 79 2.02 -5.52 27.42
C THR A 79 3.15 -4.51 27.66
N MET A 80 3.97 -4.21 26.67
CA MET A 80 5.04 -3.22 26.79
C MET A 80 4.48 -1.85 27.18
N THR A 81 5.09 -1.22 28.18
CA THR A 81 4.66 0.09 28.70
C THR A 81 5.66 1.20 28.40
N LYS A 82 6.93 0.87 28.12
CA LYS A 82 8.00 1.84 27.86
C LYS A 82 8.88 1.39 26.69
N ALA A 83 9.46 2.36 26.01
CA ALA A 83 10.53 2.18 25.03
C ALA A 83 11.44 3.41 25.03
N GLY A 84 12.69 3.23 24.59
CA GLY A 84 13.62 4.32 24.34
C GLY A 84 13.29 5.09 23.07
N ALA A 85 12.83 4.39 22.03
CA ALA A 85 12.33 4.98 20.80
C ALA A 85 11.31 4.04 20.12
N LEU A 86 10.48 4.60 19.25
CA LEU A 86 9.45 3.88 18.51
C LEU A 86 9.53 4.17 17.01
N VAL A 87 9.74 3.15 16.21
CA VAL A 87 9.58 3.20 14.75
C VAL A 87 8.33 2.42 14.36
N ILE A 88 7.50 2.99 13.50
CA ILE A 88 6.30 2.32 12.98
C ILE A 88 6.35 2.33 11.46
N ASP A 89 6.60 1.17 10.88
CA ASP A 89 6.54 0.99 9.43
C ASP A 89 5.10 0.80 8.97
N GLU A 90 4.76 1.39 7.82
CA GLU A 90 3.39 1.52 7.32
C GLU A 90 2.44 2.10 8.38
N ILE A 91 2.86 3.22 9.01
CA ILE A 91 2.15 3.86 10.13
C ILE A 91 0.69 4.22 9.79
N HIS A 92 0.35 4.42 8.51
CA HIS A 92 -1.01 4.66 8.06
C HIS A 92 -1.98 3.53 8.48
N GLN A 93 -1.50 2.29 8.67
CA GLN A 93 -2.30 1.17 9.17
C GLN A 93 -2.66 1.31 10.66
N HIS A 94 -1.92 2.14 11.41
CA HIS A 94 -2.19 2.47 12.80
C HIS A 94 -3.10 3.70 12.93
N ALA A 95 -3.42 4.36 11.82
CA ALA A 95 -4.32 5.51 11.80
C ALA A 95 -5.78 5.05 11.82
N SER A 96 -6.50 5.52 12.82
CA SER A 96 -7.96 5.40 12.91
C SER A 96 -8.45 6.65 13.62
N PRO A 97 -9.60 7.22 13.24
CA PRO A 97 -10.09 8.45 13.86
C PRO A 97 -10.09 8.35 15.39
N LEU A 98 -9.29 9.17 16.07
CA LEU A 98 -9.08 9.08 17.52
C LEU A 98 -10.33 9.42 18.32
N PHE A 99 -11.21 10.24 17.75
CA PHE A 99 -12.35 10.85 18.43
C PHE A 99 -13.71 10.28 18.01
N THR A 100 -13.72 9.13 17.33
CA THR A 100 -14.94 8.44 16.91
C THR A 100 -15.12 7.10 17.64
N LYS A 101 -16.37 6.68 17.80
CA LYS A 101 -16.68 5.30 18.25
C LYS A 101 -16.19 4.31 17.18
N GLY A 102 -15.58 3.21 17.59
CA GLY A 102 -15.10 2.17 16.66
C GLY A 102 -13.62 2.29 16.25
N ARG A 103 -12.80 2.97 17.04
CA ARG A 103 -11.34 2.96 16.87
C ARG A 103 -10.79 1.53 16.82
N SER A 104 -9.90 1.26 15.88
CA SER A 104 -9.27 -0.06 15.78
C SER A 104 -8.42 -0.35 17.04
N GLN A 105 -8.34 -1.64 17.42
CA GLN A 105 -7.50 -2.06 18.56
C GLN A 105 -6.04 -1.65 18.36
N LEU A 106 -5.54 -1.73 17.11
CA LEU A 106 -4.19 -1.32 16.77
C LEU A 106 -3.95 0.17 17.02
N ALA A 107 -4.84 1.03 16.55
CA ALA A 107 -4.76 2.47 16.76
C ALA A 107 -4.90 2.82 18.26
N THR A 108 -5.81 2.16 18.98
CA THR A 108 -5.99 2.36 20.41
C THR A 108 -4.73 2.02 21.19
N ARG A 109 -4.13 0.85 20.91
CA ARG A 109 -2.89 0.42 21.56
C ARG A 109 -1.75 1.40 21.30
N THR A 110 -1.58 1.80 20.04
CA THR A 110 -0.51 2.73 19.64
C THR A 110 -0.71 4.11 20.28
N TYR A 111 -1.92 4.65 20.23
CA TYR A 111 -2.23 5.94 20.85
C TYR A 111 -1.95 5.96 22.36
N ASN A 112 -2.44 4.96 23.09
CA ASN A 112 -2.22 4.88 24.53
C ASN A 112 -0.73 4.78 24.88
N PHE A 113 0.02 3.95 24.16
CA PHE A 113 1.45 3.82 24.36
C PHE A 113 2.20 5.14 24.13
N ILE A 114 1.88 5.86 23.06
CA ILE A 114 2.48 7.17 22.77
C ILE A 114 2.10 8.20 23.82
N LYS A 115 0.83 8.22 24.23
CA LYS A 115 0.33 9.12 25.28
C LYS A 115 1.02 8.91 26.62
N ASP A 116 1.28 7.64 26.98
CA ASP A 116 1.94 7.26 28.23
C ASP A 116 3.46 7.46 28.19
N ASN A 117 4.02 7.78 27.00
CA ASN A 117 5.45 8.04 26.77
C ASN A 117 5.63 9.35 25.97
N PRO A 118 5.29 10.53 26.53
CA PRO A 118 5.21 11.78 25.78
C PRO A 118 6.55 12.26 25.19
N ASP A 119 7.66 11.97 25.85
CA ASP A 119 9.01 12.41 25.43
C ASP A 119 9.73 11.39 24.55
N MET A 120 9.14 10.23 24.33
CA MET A 120 9.74 9.16 23.53
C MET A 120 9.93 9.62 22.08
N PRO A 121 11.13 9.41 21.50
CA PRO A 121 11.36 9.58 20.07
C PRO A 121 10.46 8.68 19.22
N ILE A 122 9.84 9.24 18.18
CA ILE A 122 8.89 8.53 17.31
C ILE A 122 9.20 8.80 15.84
N LEU A 123 9.35 7.74 15.08
CA LEU A 123 9.49 7.81 13.63
C LEU A 123 8.40 6.98 12.94
N GLY A 124 7.47 7.64 12.28
CA GLY A 124 6.48 7.00 11.42
C GLY A 124 6.94 6.94 9.98
N LEU A 125 6.81 5.77 9.34
CA LEU A 125 7.17 5.56 7.95
C LEU A 125 5.93 5.18 7.14
N THR A 126 5.74 5.82 5.99
CA THR A 126 4.71 5.44 5.02
C THR A 126 5.05 6.00 3.64
N ALA A 127 4.64 5.33 2.58
CA ALA A 127 4.61 5.93 1.25
C ALA A 127 3.29 6.67 0.96
N THR A 128 2.26 6.42 1.77
CA THR A 128 0.89 6.85 1.54
C THR A 128 0.27 7.36 2.84
N PRO A 129 0.61 8.58 3.28
CA PRO A 129 0.14 9.14 4.55
C PRO A 129 -1.36 9.40 4.58
N ILE A 130 -1.99 9.49 3.42
CA ILE A 130 -3.42 9.75 3.26
C ILE A 130 -4.07 8.51 2.67
N SER A 131 -4.95 7.88 3.44
CA SER A 131 -5.79 6.79 2.96
C SER A 131 -7.19 7.30 2.53
N SER A 132 -8.24 6.77 3.11
CA SER A 132 -9.63 7.04 2.71
C SER A 132 -10.22 8.33 3.28
N THR A 133 -9.67 8.88 4.36
CA THR A 133 -10.26 10.03 5.07
C THR A 133 -9.19 10.98 5.64
N PRO A 134 -9.49 12.30 5.74
CA PRO A 134 -8.58 13.25 6.37
C PRO A 134 -8.32 12.96 7.86
N ALA A 135 -9.22 12.24 8.54
CA ALA A 135 -9.05 11.86 9.95
C ALA A 135 -7.82 10.97 10.19
N ASN A 136 -7.39 10.21 9.19
CA ASN A 136 -6.22 9.36 9.33
C ASN A 136 -4.95 10.22 9.47
N LEU A 137 -4.78 11.24 8.64
CA LEU A 137 -3.64 12.15 8.80
C LEU A 137 -3.68 12.88 10.15
N HIS A 138 -4.86 13.34 10.60
CA HIS A 138 -5.00 13.94 11.93
C HIS A 138 -4.41 13.02 13.02
N THR A 139 -4.75 11.73 12.99
CA THR A 139 -4.22 10.76 13.93
C THR A 139 -2.69 10.65 13.85
N LEU A 140 -2.13 10.60 12.63
CA LEU A 140 -0.68 10.53 12.45
C LEU A 140 0.03 11.78 12.98
N LEU A 141 -0.55 12.97 12.77
CA LEU A 141 -0.02 14.22 13.31
C LEU A 141 -0.02 14.22 14.84
N VAL A 142 -1.08 13.71 15.47
CA VAL A 142 -1.12 13.55 16.92
C VAL A 142 -0.03 12.61 17.42
N TYR A 143 0.25 11.51 16.71
CA TYR A 143 1.31 10.56 17.09
C TYR A 143 2.71 11.21 17.09
N ILE A 144 2.97 12.12 16.17
CA ILE A 144 4.25 12.85 16.10
C ILE A 144 4.24 14.17 16.89
N GLY A 145 3.26 14.37 17.75
CA GLY A 145 3.22 15.50 18.70
C GLY A 145 2.57 16.78 18.18
N HIS A 146 1.95 16.77 17.00
CA HIS A 146 1.22 17.93 16.49
C HIS A 146 -0.26 17.81 16.85
N PHE A 147 -0.64 18.43 17.96
CA PHE A 147 -2.04 18.45 18.39
C PHE A 147 -2.83 19.55 17.67
N ILE A 148 -3.75 19.13 16.82
CA ILE A 148 -4.74 20.01 16.20
C ILE A 148 -6.10 19.64 16.80
N PRO A 149 -6.87 20.59 17.38
CA PRO A 149 -8.17 20.29 17.94
C PRO A 149 -9.08 19.63 16.92
N TRP A 150 -9.72 18.50 17.31
CA TRP A 150 -10.60 17.76 16.40
C TRP A 150 -11.76 18.62 15.87
N LYS A 151 -12.23 19.60 16.65
CA LYS A 151 -13.28 20.52 16.22
C LYS A 151 -12.84 21.32 15.00
N ASP A 152 -11.61 21.86 15.03
CA ASP A 152 -11.06 22.70 13.96
C ASP A 152 -10.77 21.85 12.71
N TRP A 153 -10.13 20.67 12.91
CA TRP A 153 -9.91 19.71 11.84
C TRP A 153 -11.20 19.30 11.14
N ARG A 154 -12.24 19.00 11.92
CA ARG A 154 -13.55 18.62 11.40
C ARG A 154 -14.21 19.76 10.62
N GLN A 155 -14.13 20.98 11.12
CA GLN A 155 -14.69 22.16 10.44
C GLN A 155 -13.99 22.41 9.10
N GLU A 156 -12.70 22.18 9.02
CA GLU A 156 -11.92 22.40 7.82
C GLU A 156 -12.17 21.32 6.77
N PHE A 157 -12.26 20.06 7.16
CA PHE A 157 -12.23 18.92 6.21
C PHE A 157 -13.57 18.22 6.00
N TYR A 158 -14.61 18.53 6.77
CA TYR A 158 -15.88 17.81 6.72
C TYR A 158 -17.08 18.75 6.55
N ASN A 159 -18.12 18.23 5.86
CA ASN A 159 -19.46 18.80 5.87
C ASN A 159 -20.38 17.92 6.72
N LEU A 160 -21.41 18.54 7.30
CA LEU A 160 -22.50 17.82 7.96
C LEU A 160 -23.59 17.55 6.94
N GLU A 161 -23.84 16.30 6.60
CA GLU A 161 -24.74 15.87 5.54
C GLU A 161 -25.80 14.91 6.08
N MET A 162 -27.06 15.06 5.63
CA MET A 162 -28.10 14.05 5.83
C MET A 162 -27.95 12.97 4.77
N LEU A 163 -27.76 11.74 5.21
CA LEU A 163 -27.70 10.58 4.32
C LEU A 163 -29.01 9.79 4.40
N PRO A 164 -29.57 9.32 3.28
CA PRO A 164 -30.89 8.70 3.22
C PRO A 164 -31.05 7.48 4.14
N TYR A 165 -29.96 6.81 4.47
CA TYR A 165 -29.92 5.59 5.29
C TYR A 165 -29.48 5.83 6.74
N LEU A 166 -29.26 7.08 7.16
CA LEU A 166 -28.88 7.41 8.53
C LEU A 166 -29.95 8.26 9.20
N PRO A 167 -30.30 7.93 10.49
CA PRO A 167 -31.32 8.69 11.23
C PRO A 167 -30.86 10.07 11.68
N ARG A 168 -29.56 10.39 11.53
CA ARG A 168 -28.95 11.67 11.94
C ARG A 168 -27.91 12.12 10.93
N PRO A 169 -27.65 13.44 10.82
CA PRO A 169 -26.59 13.95 9.99
C PRO A 169 -25.23 13.33 10.34
N ALA A 170 -24.44 13.04 9.31
CA ALA A 170 -23.09 12.50 9.44
C ALA A 170 -22.04 13.48 8.89
N TYR A 171 -20.83 13.42 9.44
CA TYR A 171 -19.71 14.19 8.93
C TYR A 171 -19.08 13.47 7.75
N MET A 172 -19.24 14.04 6.55
CA MET A 172 -18.68 13.53 5.30
C MET A 172 -17.48 14.37 4.88
N PRO A 173 -16.37 13.76 4.43
CA PRO A 173 -15.24 14.53 3.91
C PRO A 173 -15.67 15.43 2.76
N LYS A 174 -15.23 16.69 2.76
CA LYS A 174 -15.47 17.63 1.67
C LYS A 174 -14.93 17.08 0.36
N LYS A 175 -15.57 17.34 -0.77
CA LYS A 175 -15.13 16.84 -2.10
C LYS A 175 -13.67 17.21 -2.41
N ASN A 176 -13.22 18.38 -1.99
CA ASN A 176 -11.89 18.94 -2.22
C ASN A 176 -10.90 18.71 -1.05
N TRP A 177 -11.22 17.86 -0.07
CA TRP A 177 -10.39 17.68 1.12
C TRP A 177 -8.94 17.26 0.80
N ARG A 178 -8.72 16.54 -0.32
CA ARG A 178 -7.37 16.14 -0.74
C ARG A 178 -6.51 17.34 -1.17
N ILE A 179 -7.11 18.42 -1.63
CA ILE A 179 -6.43 19.67 -1.93
C ILE A 179 -6.13 20.43 -0.63
N LEU A 180 -7.14 20.52 0.24
CA LEU A 180 -7.03 21.22 1.53
C LEU A 180 -5.98 20.60 2.47
N ILE A 181 -5.71 19.30 2.37
CA ILE A 181 -4.78 18.60 3.27
C ILE A 181 -3.30 18.75 2.87
N ARG A 182 -3.01 19.14 1.61
CA ARG A 182 -1.64 19.26 1.09
C ARG A 182 -0.73 20.19 1.93
N PRO A 183 -1.17 21.37 2.37
CA PRO A 183 -0.34 22.23 3.23
C PRO A 183 0.09 21.55 4.54
N TYR A 184 -0.78 20.70 5.10
CA TYR A 184 -0.45 19.95 6.31
C TYR A 184 0.62 18.88 6.05
N LEU A 185 0.54 18.19 4.91
CA LEU A 185 1.59 17.25 4.51
C LEU A 185 2.94 17.96 4.35
N LEU A 186 2.97 19.03 3.58
CA LEU A 186 4.20 19.79 3.34
C LEU A 186 4.80 20.36 4.64
N LYS A 187 3.96 20.78 5.59
CA LYS A 187 4.41 21.37 6.84
C LYS A 187 4.91 20.36 7.86
N TYR A 188 4.26 19.20 7.95
CA TYR A 188 4.42 18.27 9.07
C TYR A 188 5.04 16.92 8.68
N THR A 189 5.38 16.72 7.40
CA THR A 189 5.99 15.47 6.96
C THR A 189 7.25 15.72 6.13
N HIS A 190 8.16 14.76 6.18
CA HIS A 190 9.33 14.73 5.29
C HIS A 190 8.99 13.87 4.08
N THR A 191 9.03 14.47 2.90
CA THR A 191 8.69 13.80 1.64
C THR A 191 9.92 13.65 0.74
N ALA A 192 9.97 12.55 0.00
CA ALA A 192 10.90 12.37 -1.10
C ALA A 192 10.22 11.56 -2.20
N LEU A 193 10.33 12.04 -3.42
CA LEU A 193 9.85 11.31 -4.59
C LEU A 193 10.99 10.46 -5.16
N MET A 194 10.62 9.39 -5.81
CA MET A 194 11.60 8.52 -6.46
C MET A 194 12.36 9.28 -7.56
N SER A 195 11.69 10.19 -8.28
CA SER A 195 12.26 11.07 -9.29
C SER A 195 13.32 12.06 -8.74
N ASP A 196 13.25 12.40 -7.44
CA ASP A 196 14.19 13.30 -6.81
C ASP A 196 15.50 12.59 -6.40
N VAL A 197 15.48 11.27 -6.41
CA VAL A 197 16.56 10.43 -5.86
C VAL A 197 17.46 9.86 -6.96
N ALA A 198 16.89 9.49 -8.09
CA ALA A 198 17.64 8.92 -9.21
C ALA A 198 16.84 9.04 -10.53
N GLU A 199 17.54 8.79 -11.63
CA GLU A 199 16.87 8.54 -12.90
C GLU A 199 15.94 7.33 -12.77
N LEU A 200 14.74 7.48 -13.27
CA LEU A 200 13.74 6.40 -13.26
C LEU A 200 13.74 5.67 -14.60
N PRO A 201 13.42 4.36 -14.59
CA PRO A 201 13.19 3.64 -15.82
C PRO A 201 12.01 4.27 -16.59
N LEU A 202 12.04 4.15 -17.92
CA LEU A 202 10.91 4.51 -18.75
C LEU A 202 9.70 3.66 -18.34
N VAL A 203 8.63 4.31 -17.93
CA VAL A 203 7.37 3.65 -17.55
C VAL A 203 6.35 3.87 -18.66
N THR A 204 5.77 2.80 -19.17
CA THR A 204 4.65 2.84 -20.10
C THR A 204 3.42 2.21 -19.46
N GLU A 205 2.27 2.84 -19.65
CA GLU A 205 0.98 2.33 -19.16
C GLU A 205 0.02 2.17 -20.34
N GLU A 206 -0.62 1.01 -20.41
CA GLU A 206 -1.55 0.68 -21.48
C GLU A 206 -2.84 0.12 -20.87
N THR A 207 -3.99 0.50 -21.43
CA THR A 207 -5.28 -0.07 -21.07
C THR A 207 -5.86 -0.82 -22.25
N ILE A 208 -6.15 -2.10 -22.07
CA ILE A 208 -6.74 -2.97 -23.09
C ILE A 208 -8.18 -3.26 -22.68
N SER A 209 -9.13 -2.90 -23.55
CA SER A 209 -10.53 -3.26 -23.34
C SER A 209 -10.75 -4.73 -23.71
N VAL A 210 -11.26 -5.47 -22.74
CA VAL A 210 -11.65 -6.88 -22.92
C VAL A 210 -13.14 -6.92 -23.24
N ALA A 211 -13.52 -7.75 -24.21
CA ALA A 211 -14.93 -7.92 -24.56
C ALA A 211 -15.71 -8.49 -23.37
N HIS A 212 -16.87 -7.92 -23.10
CA HIS A 212 -17.74 -8.33 -22.00
C HIS A 212 -18.89 -9.16 -22.58
N PRO A 213 -19.08 -10.43 -22.16
CA PRO A 213 -20.29 -11.14 -22.52
C PRO A 213 -21.51 -10.34 -22.01
N LEU A 214 -22.52 -10.17 -22.85
CA LEU A 214 -23.71 -9.42 -22.55
C LEU A 214 -24.30 -9.90 -21.22
N PHE A 215 -24.37 -9.01 -20.24
CA PHE A 215 -24.96 -9.27 -18.94
C PHE A 215 -26.44 -9.60 -19.12
N VAL A 216 -26.81 -10.85 -18.88
CA VAL A 216 -28.22 -11.25 -18.79
C VAL A 216 -28.72 -10.76 -17.44
N LYS A 217 -29.53 -9.68 -17.44
CA LYS A 217 -30.27 -9.24 -16.27
C LYS A 217 -31.12 -10.41 -15.73
N GLY A 218 -30.62 -11.09 -14.72
CA GLY A 218 -31.34 -12.13 -14.01
C GLY A 218 -31.34 -11.84 -12.52
N HIS A 219 -32.52 -11.47 -12.05
CA HIS A 219 -32.93 -11.35 -10.66
C HIS A 219 -32.36 -10.17 -9.83
N GLU A 220 -33.19 -9.72 -8.90
CA GLU A 220 -33.02 -8.64 -7.92
C GLU A 220 -31.76 -8.82 -7.02
N ALA A 221 -30.58 -8.84 -7.63
CA ALA A 221 -29.32 -8.83 -6.90
C ALA A 221 -29.07 -7.42 -6.33
N THR A 222 -28.50 -7.36 -5.13
CA THR A 222 -28.04 -6.09 -4.60
C THR A 222 -26.97 -5.49 -5.54
N PRO A 223 -26.83 -4.14 -5.66
CA PRO A 223 -25.82 -3.52 -6.50
C PRO A 223 -24.40 -4.06 -6.27
N MET A 224 -24.08 -4.47 -5.04
CA MET A 224 -22.81 -5.10 -4.71
C MET A 224 -22.68 -6.51 -5.31
N ALA A 225 -23.74 -7.31 -5.30
CA ALA A 225 -23.70 -8.66 -5.87
C ALA A 225 -23.60 -8.62 -7.40
N GLU A 226 -24.27 -7.68 -8.05
CA GLU A 226 -24.13 -7.43 -9.48
C GLU A 226 -22.71 -6.98 -9.82
N PHE A 227 -22.16 -6.04 -9.04
CA PHE A 227 -20.81 -5.57 -9.17
C PHE A 227 -19.79 -6.72 -9.07
N VAL A 228 -19.88 -7.56 -8.04
CA VAL A 228 -18.97 -8.69 -7.83
C VAL A 228 -19.11 -9.71 -8.96
N ALA A 229 -20.34 -10.02 -9.41
CA ALA A 229 -20.57 -10.96 -10.49
C ALA A 229 -20.00 -10.44 -11.83
N GLU A 230 -20.23 -9.18 -12.17
CA GLU A 230 -19.66 -8.54 -13.35
C GLU A 230 -18.12 -8.56 -13.32
N HIS A 231 -17.52 -8.28 -12.16
CA HIS A 231 -16.07 -8.24 -11.99
C HIS A 231 -15.40 -9.63 -12.07
N ARG A 232 -16.14 -10.72 -11.82
CA ARG A 232 -15.64 -12.09 -11.90
C ARG A 232 -15.74 -12.73 -13.28
N ASN A 233 -16.67 -12.26 -14.11
CA ASN A 233 -16.84 -12.81 -15.44
C ASN A 233 -15.64 -12.47 -16.34
N GLU A 234 -15.29 -13.36 -17.30
CA GLU A 234 -14.31 -13.10 -18.38
C GLU A 234 -12.87 -13.55 -18.14
N GLN A 235 -12.69 -14.51 -17.23
CA GLN A 235 -11.35 -14.97 -16.89
C GLN A 235 -10.63 -15.64 -18.07
N LEU A 236 -11.37 -16.39 -18.89
CA LEU A 236 -10.78 -17.13 -20.01
C LEU A 236 -10.26 -16.19 -21.10
N GLU A 237 -11.03 -15.13 -21.42
CA GLU A 237 -10.62 -14.15 -22.42
C GLU A 237 -9.43 -13.33 -21.94
N LYS A 238 -9.44 -12.92 -20.66
CA LYS A 238 -8.29 -12.25 -20.04
C LYS A 238 -7.04 -13.15 -20.06
N ALA A 239 -7.19 -14.45 -19.80
CA ALA A 239 -6.07 -15.39 -19.88
C ALA A 239 -5.48 -15.52 -21.29
N HIS A 240 -6.32 -15.55 -22.32
CA HIS A 240 -5.87 -15.54 -23.71
C HIS A 240 -5.08 -14.29 -24.06
N ILE A 241 -5.61 -13.11 -23.70
CA ILE A 241 -4.93 -11.82 -23.91
C ILE A 241 -3.59 -11.78 -23.16
N ILE A 242 -3.55 -12.29 -21.91
CA ILE A 242 -2.30 -12.35 -21.13
C ILE A 242 -1.27 -13.26 -21.83
N ARG A 243 -1.67 -14.39 -22.40
CA ARG A 243 -0.78 -15.27 -23.16
C ARG A 243 -0.27 -14.61 -24.43
N ASP A 244 -1.15 -13.95 -25.19
CA ASP A 244 -0.77 -13.25 -26.42
C ASP A 244 0.25 -12.14 -26.14
N ILE A 245 0.02 -11.34 -25.10
CA ILE A 245 0.97 -10.31 -24.65
C ILE A 245 2.24 -10.99 -24.09
N GLY A 246 2.06 -12.00 -23.25
CA GLY A 246 3.13 -12.73 -22.56
C GLY A 246 4.10 -13.42 -23.49
N GLY A 247 3.64 -13.82 -24.70
CA GLY A 247 4.50 -14.38 -25.74
C GLY A 247 5.63 -13.46 -26.19
N GLY A 248 5.46 -12.13 -26.04
CA GLY A 248 6.50 -11.14 -26.33
C GLY A 248 7.48 -10.88 -25.17
N TYR A 249 7.28 -11.50 -23.99
CA TYR A 249 8.10 -11.27 -22.81
C TYR A 249 8.49 -12.59 -22.15
N ARG A 250 9.74 -12.70 -21.69
CA ARG A 250 10.17 -13.92 -20.97
C ARG A 250 9.45 -14.05 -19.62
N LYS A 251 9.40 -12.98 -18.82
CA LYS A 251 8.82 -12.98 -17.48
C LYS A 251 7.72 -11.95 -17.35
N VAL A 252 6.57 -12.35 -16.83
CA VAL A 252 5.40 -11.49 -16.67
C VAL A 252 4.81 -11.65 -15.28
N VAL A 253 4.59 -10.54 -14.58
CA VAL A 253 3.76 -10.51 -13.37
C VAL A 253 2.31 -10.33 -13.78
N VAL A 254 1.42 -11.18 -13.28
CA VAL A 254 -0.02 -11.07 -13.48
C VAL A 254 -0.66 -10.76 -12.12
N VAL A 255 -1.38 -9.65 -12.02
CA VAL A 255 -2.04 -9.23 -10.79
C VAL A 255 -3.53 -9.51 -10.90
N ALA A 256 -4.07 -10.25 -9.93
CA ALA A 256 -5.50 -10.53 -9.83
C ALA A 256 -6.02 -10.27 -8.42
N TYR A 257 -7.30 -9.92 -8.30
CA TYR A 257 -7.92 -9.60 -7.01
C TYR A 257 -8.64 -10.79 -6.39
N PHE A 258 -9.43 -11.52 -7.16
CA PHE A 258 -10.24 -12.65 -6.68
C PHE A 258 -9.46 -13.97 -6.74
N ARG A 259 -9.72 -14.86 -5.77
CA ARG A 259 -9.04 -16.17 -5.69
C ARG A 259 -9.43 -17.12 -6.80
N ASP A 260 -10.72 -17.22 -7.09
CA ASP A 260 -11.25 -18.00 -8.21
C ASP A 260 -10.64 -17.56 -9.54
N GLN A 261 -10.48 -16.25 -9.74
CA GLN A 261 -9.76 -15.70 -10.88
C GLN A 261 -8.30 -16.17 -10.95
N ILE A 262 -7.60 -16.20 -9.81
CA ILE A 262 -6.22 -16.67 -9.75
C ILE A 262 -6.13 -18.14 -10.16
N GLU A 263 -7.05 -18.98 -9.68
CA GLU A 263 -7.09 -20.41 -10.01
C GLU A 263 -7.35 -20.65 -11.50
N ASP A 264 -8.27 -19.91 -12.10
CA ASP A 264 -8.58 -19.99 -13.53
C ASP A 264 -7.40 -19.49 -14.39
N LEU A 265 -6.78 -18.37 -14.00
CA LEU A 265 -5.58 -17.86 -14.69
C LEU A 265 -4.42 -18.85 -14.58
N GLU A 266 -4.18 -19.43 -13.42
CA GLU A 266 -3.13 -20.43 -13.22
C GLU A 266 -3.31 -21.62 -14.15
N LYS A 267 -4.55 -22.18 -14.21
CA LYS A 267 -4.88 -23.31 -15.06
C LYS A 267 -4.63 -23.02 -16.54
N GLU A 268 -4.93 -21.82 -17.01
CA GLU A 268 -4.78 -21.44 -18.41
C GLU A 268 -3.33 -21.05 -18.75
N LEU A 269 -2.67 -20.29 -17.89
CA LEU A 269 -1.30 -19.81 -18.14
C LEU A 269 -0.25 -20.93 -18.05
N LYS A 270 -0.47 -21.95 -17.23
CA LYS A 270 0.38 -23.17 -17.17
C LYS A 270 0.48 -23.94 -18.49
N LYS A 271 -0.44 -23.72 -19.42
CA LYS A 271 -0.40 -24.33 -20.76
C LYS A 271 0.67 -23.70 -21.66
N ASP A 272 1.18 -22.54 -21.28
CA ASP A 272 2.12 -21.75 -22.07
C ASP A 272 3.52 -21.72 -21.44
N LYS A 273 3.62 -21.27 -20.18
CA LYS A 273 4.89 -21.15 -19.43
C LYS A 273 4.76 -21.69 -18.02
N GLN A 274 5.90 -21.93 -17.39
CA GLN A 274 5.93 -22.20 -15.95
C GLN A 274 5.20 -21.05 -15.22
N THR A 275 4.30 -21.43 -14.32
CA THR A 275 3.43 -20.47 -13.64
C THR A 275 3.53 -20.63 -12.13
N TYR A 276 3.90 -19.56 -11.47
CA TYR A 276 4.00 -19.45 -10.02
C TYR A 276 2.83 -18.65 -9.48
N VAL A 277 2.36 -19.00 -8.27
CA VAL A 277 1.21 -18.33 -7.64
C VAL A 277 1.57 -17.83 -6.26
N LEU A 278 1.30 -16.55 -6.03
CA LEU A 278 1.54 -15.86 -4.77
C LEU A 278 0.23 -15.31 -4.21
N THR A 279 -0.31 -15.98 -3.18
CA THR A 279 -1.54 -15.61 -2.48
C THR A 279 -1.32 -15.44 -0.98
N GLY A 280 -2.34 -14.97 -0.25
CA GLY A 280 -2.29 -14.87 1.21
C GLY A 280 -2.02 -16.18 1.93
N ASP A 281 -2.32 -17.31 1.29
CA ASP A 281 -2.18 -18.66 1.84
C ASP A 281 -0.85 -19.34 1.43
N THR A 282 -0.03 -18.69 0.60
CA THR A 282 1.29 -19.22 0.21
C THR A 282 2.16 -19.39 1.45
N LYS A 283 2.60 -20.63 1.71
CA LYS A 283 3.35 -20.99 2.93
C LYS A 283 4.74 -20.36 2.95
N ASP A 284 5.44 -20.41 1.83
CA ASP A 284 6.77 -19.84 1.65
C ASP A 284 6.77 -18.89 0.44
N PRO A 285 6.38 -17.63 0.63
CA PRO A 285 6.35 -16.64 -0.43
C PRO A 285 7.74 -16.30 -0.99
N GLU A 286 8.79 -16.34 -0.14
CA GLU A 286 10.16 -15.99 -0.54
C GLU A 286 10.71 -17.04 -1.49
N GLU A 287 10.46 -18.32 -1.22
CA GLU A 287 10.86 -19.41 -2.08
C GLU A 287 10.15 -19.36 -3.44
N VAL A 288 8.85 -19.11 -3.46
CA VAL A 288 8.08 -18.96 -4.71
C VAL A 288 8.65 -17.83 -5.58
N ILE A 289 8.97 -16.70 -4.96
CA ILE A 289 9.54 -15.56 -5.67
C ILE A 289 10.95 -15.87 -6.17
N ARG A 290 11.78 -16.50 -5.35
CA ARG A 290 13.14 -16.92 -5.73
C ARG A 290 13.09 -17.81 -6.96
N GLN A 291 12.24 -18.83 -6.98
CA GLN A 291 12.06 -19.72 -8.11
C GLN A 291 11.62 -18.96 -9.37
N ALA A 292 10.62 -18.09 -9.26
CA ALA A 292 10.16 -17.28 -10.38
C ALA A 292 11.23 -16.29 -10.90
N GLN A 293 12.13 -15.83 -10.02
CA GLN A 293 13.24 -14.96 -10.41
C GLN A 293 14.39 -15.72 -11.06
N GLU A 294 14.64 -16.97 -10.69
CA GLU A 294 15.68 -17.85 -11.25
C GLU A 294 15.25 -18.45 -12.59
N ASP A 295 13.97 -18.68 -12.79
CA ASP A 295 13.44 -19.21 -14.03
C ASP A 295 13.69 -18.26 -15.21
N GLU A 296 13.96 -18.80 -16.40
CA GLU A 296 14.21 -17.99 -17.59
C GLU A 296 12.92 -17.40 -18.15
N GLU A 297 11.83 -18.18 -18.12
CA GLU A 297 10.53 -17.81 -18.65
C GLU A 297 9.41 -18.25 -17.72
N CYS A 298 8.63 -17.29 -17.20
CA CYS A 298 7.52 -17.63 -16.31
C CYS A 298 6.41 -16.57 -16.26
N TYR A 299 5.27 -17.00 -15.78
CA TYR A 299 4.24 -16.13 -15.18
C TYR A 299 4.34 -16.19 -13.67
N LEU A 300 4.25 -15.04 -13.02
CA LEU A 300 4.05 -14.93 -11.57
C LEU A 300 2.69 -14.29 -11.30
N ILE A 301 1.71 -15.07 -10.90
CA ILE A 301 0.38 -14.58 -10.54
C ILE A 301 0.40 -14.12 -9.11
N CYS A 302 0.13 -12.84 -8.88
CA CYS A 302 0.11 -12.22 -7.56
C CYS A 302 -1.32 -11.78 -7.18
N GLN A 303 -1.79 -12.16 -6.01
CA GLN A 303 -2.99 -11.54 -5.46
C GLN A 303 -2.71 -10.07 -5.12
N SER A 304 -3.58 -9.15 -5.54
CA SER A 304 -3.37 -7.70 -5.39
C SER A 304 -3.17 -7.22 -3.95
N SER A 305 -3.68 -7.96 -2.96
CA SER A 305 -3.51 -7.67 -1.52
C SER A 305 -2.14 -8.04 -0.96
N ILE A 306 -1.32 -8.77 -1.73
CA ILE A 306 -0.01 -9.30 -1.27
C ILE A 306 1.15 -8.35 -1.60
N GLY A 307 0.91 -7.27 -2.28
CA GLY A 307 1.92 -6.34 -2.79
C GLY A 307 2.93 -5.75 -1.79
N VAL A 308 2.95 -6.19 -0.52
CA VAL A 308 3.86 -5.63 0.49
C VAL A 308 5.02 -6.58 0.76
N GLY A 309 6.26 -6.08 0.58
CA GLY A 309 7.47 -6.70 1.13
C GLY A 309 8.38 -7.43 0.16
N PHE A 310 7.96 -7.72 -1.07
CA PHE A 310 8.78 -8.47 -2.04
C PHE A 310 9.40 -7.58 -3.12
N ASP A 311 10.51 -8.00 -3.67
CA ASP A 311 11.18 -7.39 -4.81
C ASP A 311 10.97 -8.25 -6.05
N LEU A 312 10.55 -7.64 -7.16
CA LEU A 312 10.28 -8.30 -8.43
C LEU A 312 11.04 -7.62 -9.59
N ASN A 313 12.25 -7.16 -9.32
CA ASN A 313 13.07 -6.38 -10.25
C ASN A 313 13.48 -7.15 -11.52
N THR A 314 13.45 -8.48 -11.52
CA THR A 314 13.73 -9.28 -12.72
C THR A 314 12.61 -9.22 -13.76
N PHE A 315 11.42 -8.74 -13.39
CA PHE A 315 10.27 -8.58 -14.26
C PHE A 315 10.22 -7.17 -14.84
N ALA A 316 9.85 -7.05 -16.12
CA ALA A 316 9.69 -5.76 -16.80
C ALA A 316 8.23 -5.42 -17.12
N VAL A 317 7.36 -6.42 -17.05
CA VAL A 317 5.93 -6.27 -17.39
C VAL A 317 5.06 -6.75 -16.25
N MET A 318 4.04 -5.94 -15.97
CA MET A 318 2.99 -6.28 -15.01
C MET A 318 1.62 -6.07 -15.65
N ILE A 319 0.81 -7.13 -15.68
CA ILE A 319 -0.53 -7.14 -16.26
C ILE A 319 -1.53 -7.23 -15.12
N PHE A 320 -2.38 -6.23 -15.00
CA PHE A 320 -3.51 -6.23 -14.07
C PHE A 320 -4.72 -6.89 -14.72
N ALA A 321 -4.91 -8.19 -14.46
CA ALA A 321 -6.09 -8.94 -14.91
C ALA A 321 -7.35 -8.45 -14.19
N SER A 322 -7.21 -8.04 -12.92
CA SER A 322 -8.19 -7.24 -12.19
C SER A 322 -7.48 -6.35 -11.19
N GLN A 323 -8.08 -5.21 -10.87
CA GLN A 323 -7.56 -4.26 -9.91
C GLN A 323 -8.24 -4.45 -8.55
N GLY A 324 -7.49 -4.31 -7.47
CA GLY A 324 -8.07 -4.17 -6.14
C GLY A 324 -8.68 -2.77 -5.96
N TYR A 325 -9.41 -2.57 -4.88
CA TYR A 325 -10.14 -1.32 -4.61
C TYR A 325 -9.28 -0.24 -3.91
N SER A 326 -8.04 -0.59 -3.55
CA SER A 326 -7.13 0.31 -2.82
C SER A 326 -6.08 0.91 -3.74
N TYR A 327 -6.04 2.24 -3.80
CA TYR A 327 -5.00 2.99 -4.48
C TYR A 327 -3.60 2.71 -3.90
N VAL A 328 -3.53 2.61 -2.57
CA VAL A 328 -2.28 2.28 -1.87
C VAL A 328 -1.71 0.94 -2.34
N SER A 329 -2.57 -0.08 -2.41
CA SER A 329 -2.15 -1.41 -2.88
C SER A 329 -1.68 -1.40 -4.33
N LEU A 330 -2.35 -0.63 -5.20
CA LEU A 330 -1.92 -0.46 -6.59
C LEU A 330 -0.53 0.15 -6.68
N VAL A 331 -0.29 1.27 -6.00
CA VAL A 331 1.02 1.97 -6.00
C VAL A 331 2.11 1.07 -5.44
N GLN A 332 1.84 0.37 -4.34
CA GLN A 332 2.79 -0.57 -3.76
C GLN A 332 3.10 -1.75 -4.70
N MET A 333 2.12 -2.27 -5.41
CA MET A 333 2.32 -3.36 -6.37
C MET A 333 3.17 -2.88 -7.56
N LYS A 334 2.86 -1.75 -8.16
CA LYS A 334 3.65 -1.16 -9.25
C LYS A 334 5.11 -0.97 -8.88
N ALA A 335 5.37 -0.47 -7.68
CA ALA A 335 6.72 -0.25 -7.16
C ALA A 335 7.55 -1.55 -6.99
N ARG A 336 6.97 -2.76 -7.20
CA ARG A 336 7.71 -4.03 -7.08
C ARG A 336 8.63 -4.30 -8.25
N ILE A 337 8.24 -3.90 -9.46
CA ILE A 337 9.04 -4.09 -10.67
C ILE A 337 9.81 -2.82 -11.06
N GLN A 338 9.43 -1.66 -10.53
CA GLN A 338 10.12 -0.40 -10.76
C GLN A 338 11.15 -0.16 -9.66
N ARG A 339 12.43 -0.02 -10.05
CA ARG A 339 13.54 0.20 -9.11
C ARG A 339 14.43 1.36 -9.55
N ILE A 340 14.95 2.10 -8.57
CA ILE A 340 15.79 3.29 -8.75
C ILE A 340 17.12 2.97 -9.46
N HIS A 341 17.65 1.77 -9.27
CA HIS A 341 18.96 1.38 -9.82
C HIS A 341 18.88 0.55 -11.09
N ASP A 342 17.67 0.24 -11.56
CA ASP A 342 17.45 -0.54 -12.76
C ASP A 342 16.69 0.32 -13.77
N LEU A 343 17.40 0.85 -14.76
CA LEU A 343 16.82 1.66 -15.84
C LEU A 343 16.08 0.82 -16.91
N LYS A 344 15.90 -0.47 -16.66
CA LYS A 344 15.12 -1.33 -17.54
C LYS A 344 13.70 -0.79 -17.70
N PRO A 345 13.23 -0.55 -18.93
CA PRO A 345 11.88 -0.07 -19.16
C PRO A 345 10.82 -0.99 -18.53
N VAL A 346 9.83 -0.39 -17.91
CA VAL A 346 8.75 -1.09 -17.21
C VAL A 346 7.42 -0.81 -17.89
N LYS A 347 6.62 -1.85 -18.10
CA LYS A 347 5.30 -1.73 -18.71
C LYS A 347 4.21 -2.23 -17.76
N TYR A 348 3.18 -1.40 -17.57
CA TYR A 348 1.95 -1.75 -16.86
C TYR A 348 0.81 -1.86 -17.86
N ILE A 349 0.08 -2.96 -17.81
CA ILE A 349 -1.05 -3.21 -18.70
C ILE A 349 -2.28 -3.50 -17.85
N TYR A 350 -3.36 -2.78 -18.12
CA TYR A 350 -4.62 -2.94 -17.40
C TYR A 350 -5.65 -3.58 -18.32
N LEU A 351 -6.14 -4.76 -17.98
CA LEU A 351 -7.23 -5.42 -18.69
C LEU A 351 -8.55 -4.97 -18.09
N ILE A 352 -9.31 -4.21 -18.85
CA ILE A 352 -10.54 -3.57 -18.39
C ILE A 352 -11.72 -4.17 -19.13
N SER A 353 -12.58 -4.85 -18.41
CA SER A 353 -13.85 -5.35 -18.89
C SER A 353 -15.01 -4.64 -18.22
N GLY A 354 -16.11 -4.51 -18.94
CA GLY A 354 -17.36 -3.96 -18.41
C GLY A 354 -17.26 -2.57 -17.75
N ARG A 355 -18.33 -2.19 -17.07
CA ARG A 355 -18.43 -0.90 -16.38
C ARG A 355 -17.80 -0.90 -14.99
N CYS A 356 -17.73 -2.07 -14.35
CA CYS A 356 -17.16 -2.21 -13.00
C CYS A 356 -15.65 -1.94 -12.99
N ASP A 357 -14.90 -2.60 -13.88
CA ASP A 357 -13.46 -2.38 -14.02
C ASP A 357 -13.18 -0.91 -14.38
N LYS A 358 -13.98 -0.31 -15.26
CA LYS A 358 -13.86 1.11 -15.62
C LYS A 358 -14.07 2.03 -14.42
N ALA A 359 -15.07 1.76 -13.59
CA ALA A 359 -15.35 2.54 -12.39
C ALA A 359 -14.21 2.43 -11.36
N VAL A 360 -13.69 1.23 -11.13
CA VAL A 360 -12.52 1.00 -10.27
C VAL A 360 -11.31 1.77 -10.80
N GLN A 361 -10.97 1.58 -12.07
CA GLN A 361 -9.82 2.24 -12.69
C GLN A 361 -9.92 3.77 -12.62
N LYS A 362 -11.10 4.33 -12.92
CA LYS A 362 -11.37 5.78 -12.82
C LYS A 362 -11.02 6.34 -11.43
N GLN A 363 -11.40 5.64 -10.34
CA GLN A 363 -11.10 6.09 -8.99
C GLN A 363 -9.62 5.93 -8.65
N LEU A 364 -9.02 4.80 -9.02
CA LEU A 364 -7.60 4.56 -8.77
C LEU A 364 -6.70 5.56 -9.53
N LEU A 365 -7.02 5.92 -10.77
CA LEU A 365 -6.32 6.97 -11.53
C LEU A 365 -6.44 8.35 -10.87
N LEU A 366 -7.54 8.62 -10.16
CA LEU A 366 -7.71 9.84 -9.35
C LEU A 366 -6.99 9.78 -7.99
N GLY A 367 -6.21 8.73 -7.71
CA GLY A 367 -5.54 8.53 -6.43
C GLY A 367 -6.51 8.25 -5.28
N ARG A 368 -7.63 7.59 -5.55
CA ARG A 368 -8.69 7.31 -4.58
C ARG A 368 -8.94 5.81 -4.47
N ASP A 369 -9.27 5.36 -3.26
CA ASP A 369 -9.82 4.02 -3.07
C ASP A 369 -11.20 3.95 -3.73
N PHE A 370 -11.53 2.80 -4.31
CA PHE A 370 -12.86 2.57 -4.87
C PHE A 370 -13.86 2.24 -3.75
N ASP A 371 -15.05 2.82 -3.86
CA ASP A 371 -16.22 2.52 -3.03
C ASP A 371 -17.42 2.32 -3.98
N VAL A 372 -18.27 1.36 -3.70
CA VAL A 372 -19.45 1.02 -4.53
C VAL A 372 -20.36 2.22 -4.81
N LYS A 373 -20.36 3.23 -3.93
CA LYS A 373 -21.08 4.48 -4.17
C LYS A 373 -20.66 5.21 -5.46
N TYR A 374 -19.45 4.94 -5.97
CA TYR A 374 -18.95 5.51 -7.23
C TYR A 374 -19.32 4.70 -8.47
N PHE A 375 -20.10 3.62 -8.29
CA PHE A 375 -20.49 2.75 -9.38
C PHE A 375 -21.54 3.38 -10.31
N ASN A 376 -22.33 4.30 -9.78
CA ASN A 376 -23.38 5.01 -10.51
C ASN A 376 -22.96 6.43 -10.96
N ASP A 377 -21.74 6.84 -10.69
CA ASP A 377 -21.13 8.10 -11.15
C ASP A 377 -20.35 7.87 -12.49
#